data_9b24c0299e1ec76bf1321fd7667e9a11
#
_entry.id   9b24c0299e1ec76bf1321fd7667e9a11
#
_cell.length_a   1.000
_cell.length_b   1.000
_cell.length_c   1.000
_cell.angle_alpha   90.00
_cell.angle_beta   90.00
_cell.angle_gamma   90.00
#
_symmetry.space_group_name_H-M   'P 1'
#
loop_
_entity.id
_entity.type
_entity.pdbx_description
1 polymer ?
#
loop_
_entity_poly.entity_id
_entity_poly.type
_entity_poly.pdbx_seq_one_letter_code
_entity_poly.pdbx_strand_id
1 'polypeptide(L)'
;MPSEFQKALPVLEKIKAAGFEAYFVGGSVRDALLNRPIHDVDIATSSYPEETKQIFPRTADIGIEHGTVLVLDGDEEYEVTTFRTEDVYVDYRRPSEVSFVRSLEEDLKRRDFTVNAFALDETGEIIDLFHGLEDLKNQVLRAVGVASERFNEDALRIMRGFRFKASLGFKLESETFEAMKTLTPLLEKISVERTFVEFYKLLLAPFWRVGLASMIE
;
A
#
# COMPACT_ATOMS: atom_id res chain seq x y z
N MET A 1 20.64 -1.80 -3.32
CA MET A 1 19.41 -2.28 -2.61
C MET A 1 19.68 -2.21 -1.11
N PRO A 2 18.79 -1.59 -0.31
CA PRO A 2 18.88 -1.56 1.16
C PRO A 2 18.97 -2.96 1.79
N SER A 3 19.54 -3.03 3.01
CA SER A 3 19.79 -4.31 3.72
C SER A 3 18.49 -5.08 4.02
N GLU A 4 17.41 -4.38 4.28
CA GLU A 4 16.09 -4.95 4.57
C GLU A 4 15.55 -5.75 3.38
N PHE A 5 15.68 -5.19 2.17
CA PHE A 5 15.33 -5.92 0.94
C PHE A 5 16.29 -7.07 0.65
N GLN A 6 17.60 -6.89 0.93
CA GLN A 6 18.57 -7.97 0.75
C GLN A 6 18.26 -9.18 1.63
N LYS A 7 17.77 -8.97 2.85
CA LYS A 7 17.32 -10.05 3.74
C LYS A 7 16.07 -10.76 3.22
N ALA A 8 15.14 -10.02 2.62
CA ALA A 8 13.90 -10.55 2.07
C ALA A 8 14.06 -11.15 0.67
N LEU A 9 15.19 -10.88 -0.01
CA LEU A 9 15.45 -11.35 -1.38
C LEU A 9 15.31 -12.88 -1.56
N PRO A 10 15.78 -13.74 -0.63
CA PRO A 10 15.58 -15.19 -0.77
C PRO A 10 14.12 -15.63 -0.86
N VAL A 11 13.20 -14.90 -0.20
CA VAL A 11 11.76 -15.18 -0.27
C VAL A 11 11.25 -14.85 -1.67
N LEU A 12 11.61 -13.68 -2.19
CA LEU A 12 11.27 -13.26 -3.55
C LEU A 12 11.75 -14.27 -4.60
N GLU A 13 13.02 -14.67 -4.51
CA GLU A 13 13.67 -15.60 -5.44
C GLU A 13 13.02 -16.99 -5.41
N LYS A 14 12.64 -17.49 -4.23
CA LYS A 14 11.93 -18.77 -4.10
C LYS A 14 10.57 -18.77 -4.82
N ILE A 15 9.82 -17.65 -4.68
CA ILE A 15 8.54 -17.48 -5.37
C ILE A 15 8.74 -17.46 -6.88
N LYS A 16 9.74 -16.70 -7.37
CA LYS A 16 10.06 -16.63 -8.80
C LYS A 16 10.57 -17.96 -9.35
N ALA A 17 11.38 -18.70 -8.60
CA ALA A 17 11.85 -20.03 -8.98
C ALA A 17 10.70 -21.06 -9.09
N ALA A 18 9.61 -20.84 -8.35
CA ALA A 18 8.38 -21.63 -8.47
C ALA A 18 7.50 -21.24 -9.68
N GLY A 19 7.92 -20.24 -10.48
CA GLY A 19 7.24 -19.82 -11.71
C GLY A 19 6.22 -18.68 -11.51
N PHE A 20 6.23 -18.01 -10.37
CA PHE A 20 5.36 -16.88 -10.09
C PHE A 20 6.10 -15.55 -10.13
N GLU A 21 5.36 -14.47 -10.37
CA GLU A 21 5.90 -13.12 -10.20
C GLU A 21 5.92 -12.75 -8.72
N ALA A 22 6.96 -12.00 -8.31
CA ALA A 22 7.05 -11.45 -6.96
C ALA A 22 7.86 -10.14 -6.97
N TYR A 23 7.41 -9.18 -6.16
CA TYR A 23 7.98 -7.85 -6.05
C TYR A 23 7.89 -7.34 -4.61
N PHE A 24 8.86 -6.54 -4.20
CA PHE A 24 8.71 -5.69 -3.03
C PHE A 24 7.79 -4.53 -3.37
N VAL A 25 6.90 -4.13 -2.46
CA VAL A 25 5.86 -3.16 -2.77
C VAL A 25 5.60 -2.18 -1.60
N GLY A 26 4.83 -1.15 -1.89
CA GLY A 26 4.20 -0.31 -0.87
C GLY A 26 5.14 0.70 -0.21
N GLY A 27 4.90 0.92 1.09
CA GLY A 27 5.59 1.95 1.86
C GLY A 27 7.09 1.75 2.01
N SER A 28 7.55 0.50 2.05
CA SER A 28 8.97 0.15 2.14
C SER A 28 9.75 0.64 0.92
N VAL A 29 9.21 0.48 -0.29
CA VAL A 29 9.84 0.94 -1.53
C VAL A 29 9.91 2.47 -1.56
N ARG A 30 8.80 3.16 -1.22
CA ARG A 30 8.79 4.62 -1.08
C ARG A 30 9.84 5.10 -0.08
N ASP A 31 9.90 4.51 1.09
CA ASP A 31 10.79 4.95 2.17
C ASP A 31 12.25 4.69 1.81
N ALA A 32 12.56 3.60 1.09
CA ALA A 32 13.87 3.37 0.50
C ALA A 32 14.28 4.48 -0.48
N LEU A 33 13.37 4.87 -1.39
CA LEU A 33 13.61 5.94 -2.37
C LEU A 33 13.82 7.30 -1.70
N LEU A 34 13.21 7.52 -0.54
CA LEU A 34 13.37 8.73 0.27
C LEU A 34 14.55 8.67 1.25
N ASN A 35 15.33 7.59 1.26
CA ASN A 35 16.39 7.33 2.25
C ASN A 35 15.87 7.41 3.70
N ARG A 36 14.65 6.93 3.94
CA ARG A 36 14.03 6.83 5.25
C ARG A 36 14.19 5.41 5.80
N PRO A 37 14.11 5.22 7.13
CA PRO A 37 14.12 3.89 7.72
C PRO A 37 13.00 3.01 7.16
N ILE A 38 13.35 1.78 6.78
CA ILE A 38 12.42 0.75 6.35
C ILE A 38 12.09 -0.10 7.57
N HIS A 39 10.80 -0.27 7.87
CA HIS A 39 10.35 -1.08 9.01
C HIS A 39 9.90 -2.46 8.56
N ASP A 40 8.91 -2.51 7.69
CA ASP A 40 8.31 -3.75 7.22
C ASP A 40 8.49 -3.85 5.71
N VAL A 41 8.88 -5.02 5.23
CA VAL A 41 9.05 -5.30 3.80
C VAL A 41 7.89 -6.17 3.34
N ASP A 42 6.98 -5.55 2.57
CA ASP A 42 5.84 -6.25 1.98
C ASP A 42 6.23 -6.85 0.62
N ILE A 43 5.80 -8.07 0.37
CA ILE A 43 5.95 -8.75 -0.92
C ILE A 43 4.57 -8.95 -1.55
N ALA A 44 4.43 -8.56 -2.81
CA ALA A 44 3.27 -8.89 -3.61
C ALA A 44 3.65 -9.94 -4.66
N THR A 45 2.74 -10.89 -4.93
CA THR A 45 3.00 -12.04 -5.80
C THR A 45 1.81 -12.43 -6.66
N SER A 46 2.08 -13.04 -7.81
CA SER A 46 1.06 -13.69 -8.62
C SER A 46 0.64 -15.08 -8.08
N SER A 47 1.35 -15.65 -7.10
CA SER A 47 0.94 -16.91 -6.46
C SER A 47 -0.29 -16.70 -5.58
N TYR A 48 -1.24 -17.63 -5.62
CA TYR A 48 -2.37 -17.64 -4.70
C TYR A 48 -1.93 -18.08 -3.30
N PRO A 49 -2.68 -17.79 -2.23
CA PRO A 49 -2.27 -18.13 -0.87
C PRO A 49 -1.85 -19.60 -0.70
N GLU A 50 -2.62 -20.54 -1.28
CA GLU A 50 -2.30 -21.96 -1.20
C GLU A 50 -1.03 -22.34 -1.98
N GLU A 51 -0.77 -21.67 -3.11
CA GLU A 51 0.47 -21.85 -3.88
C GLU A 51 1.67 -21.33 -3.07
N THR A 52 1.54 -20.16 -2.43
CA THR A 52 2.56 -19.59 -1.53
C THR A 52 2.87 -20.54 -0.38
N LYS A 53 1.86 -21.13 0.25
CA LYS A 53 2.01 -22.12 1.33
C LYS A 53 2.69 -23.40 0.88
N GLN A 54 2.59 -23.78 -0.40
CA GLN A 54 3.32 -24.93 -0.96
C GLN A 54 4.81 -24.62 -1.21
N ILE A 55 5.16 -23.37 -1.48
CA ILE A 55 6.55 -22.94 -1.70
C ILE A 55 7.34 -22.92 -0.39
N PHE A 56 6.69 -22.52 0.70
CA PHE A 56 7.36 -22.31 1.99
C PHE A 56 6.91 -23.29 3.06
N PRO A 57 7.87 -23.94 3.76
CA PRO A 57 7.55 -24.97 4.76
C PRO A 57 6.99 -24.38 6.07
N ARG A 58 7.21 -23.08 6.32
CA ARG A 58 6.77 -22.39 7.54
C ARG A 58 5.99 -21.15 7.16
N THR A 59 4.68 -21.20 7.35
CA THR A 59 3.76 -20.09 7.07
C THR A 59 2.70 -19.97 8.15
N ALA A 60 2.10 -18.78 8.28
CA ALA A 60 0.94 -18.54 9.11
C ALA A 60 -0.12 -17.73 8.37
N ASP A 61 -1.37 -18.03 8.64
CA ASP A 61 -2.51 -17.33 8.04
C ASP A 61 -2.84 -16.09 8.89
N ILE A 62 -2.49 -14.90 8.38
CA ILE A 62 -2.74 -13.62 9.09
C ILE A 62 -3.79 -12.74 8.42
N GLY A 63 -4.21 -13.08 7.22
CA GLY A 63 -5.19 -12.33 6.42
C GLY A 63 -5.48 -13.06 5.12
N ILE A 64 -5.69 -14.38 5.21
CA ILE A 64 -5.85 -15.25 4.04
C ILE A 64 -7.06 -14.86 3.20
N GLU A 65 -8.12 -14.34 3.83
CA GLU A 65 -9.31 -13.78 3.16
C GLU A 65 -8.99 -12.56 2.31
N HIS A 66 -7.85 -11.91 2.58
CA HIS A 66 -7.32 -10.78 1.82
C HIS A 66 -6.10 -11.16 0.98
N GLY A 67 -5.76 -12.45 0.92
CA GLY A 67 -4.66 -12.97 0.13
C GLY A 67 -3.28 -12.88 0.79
N THR A 68 -3.19 -12.56 2.10
CA THR A 68 -1.91 -12.41 2.80
C THR A 68 -1.55 -13.66 3.59
N VAL A 69 -0.34 -14.15 3.36
CA VAL A 69 0.29 -15.25 4.08
C VAL A 69 1.57 -14.73 4.72
N LEU A 70 1.78 -15.00 6.00
CA LEU A 70 3.03 -14.72 6.67
C LEU A 70 4.02 -15.85 6.37
N VAL A 71 5.15 -15.52 5.78
CA VAL A 71 6.25 -16.45 5.50
C VAL A 71 7.33 -16.27 6.56
N LEU A 72 7.73 -17.37 7.19
CA LEU A 72 8.77 -17.41 8.21
C LEU A 72 10.06 -17.95 7.57
N ASP A 73 11.07 -17.09 7.39
CA ASP A 73 12.37 -17.46 6.82
C ASP A 73 13.49 -17.18 7.85
N GLY A 74 13.95 -18.22 8.52
CA GLY A 74 14.85 -18.11 9.67
C GLY A 74 14.16 -17.45 10.85
N ASP A 75 14.70 -16.33 11.32
CA ASP A 75 14.15 -15.49 12.40
C ASP A 75 13.37 -14.27 11.87
N GLU A 76 13.26 -14.13 10.55
CA GLU A 76 12.56 -13.01 9.89
C GLU A 76 11.16 -13.45 9.45
N GLU A 77 10.25 -12.49 9.41
CA GLU A 77 8.85 -12.68 9.02
C GLU A 77 8.50 -11.72 7.88
N TYR A 78 7.84 -12.24 6.84
CA TYR A 78 7.47 -11.45 5.66
C TYR A 78 6.01 -11.64 5.31
N GLU A 79 5.30 -10.53 5.12
CA GLU A 79 3.94 -10.57 4.57
C GLU A 79 4.01 -10.73 3.05
N VAL A 80 3.49 -11.86 2.57
CA VAL A 80 3.38 -12.18 1.14
C VAL A 80 1.92 -12.12 0.75
N THR A 81 1.57 -11.14 -0.08
CA THR A 81 0.19 -10.89 -0.49
C THR A 81 0.00 -11.20 -1.96
N THR A 82 -1.00 -12.00 -2.28
CA THR A 82 -1.42 -12.27 -3.66
C THR A 82 -1.89 -10.98 -4.34
N PHE A 83 -1.52 -10.78 -5.61
CA PHE A 83 -2.10 -9.70 -6.43
C PHE A 83 -3.61 -9.81 -6.42
N ARG A 84 -4.28 -8.67 -6.24
CA ARG A 84 -5.73 -8.67 -6.11
C ARG A 84 -6.34 -7.42 -6.70
N THR A 85 -7.59 -7.54 -7.12
CA THR A 85 -8.50 -6.44 -7.33
C THR A 85 -9.51 -6.36 -6.18
N GLU A 86 -10.14 -5.24 -6.06
CA GLU A 86 -11.16 -4.96 -5.06
C GLU A 86 -12.42 -4.54 -5.84
N ASP A 87 -13.23 -5.54 -6.26
CA ASP A 87 -14.24 -5.33 -7.30
C ASP A 87 -15.56 -4.73 -6.82
N VAL A 88 -15.95 -4.93 -5.57
CA VAL A 88 -17.22 -4.39 -5.05
C VAL A 88 -17.04 -3.90 -3.63
N TYR A 89 -17.15 -2.59 -3.46
CA TYR A 89 -17.19 -1.98 -2.15
C TYR A 89 -18.63 -1.87 -1.68
N VAL A 90 -18.98 -2.63 -0.64
CA VAL A 90 -20.24 -2.48 0.04
C VAL A 90 -20.06 -1.51 1.20
N ASP A 91 -20.88 -0.46 1.21
CA ASP A 91 -20.90 0.56 2.27
C ASP A 91 -19.55 1.30 2.51
N TYR A 92 -18.73 1.51 1.46
CA TYR A 92 -17.48 2.29 1.52
C TYR A 92 -16.47 1.79 2.56
N ARG A 93 -16.54 0.50 2.96
CA ARG A 93 -15.74 -0.03 4.08
C ARG A 93 -14.65 -1.01 3.68
N ARG A 94 -15.03 -2.01 2.92
CA ARG A 94 -14.15 -3.09 2.46
C ARG A 94 -14.72 -3.62 1.16
N PRO A 95 -13.88 -4.12 0.26
CA PRO A 95 -14.41 -4.90 -0.84
C PRO A 95 -15.24 -6.06 -0.27
N SER A 96 -16.44 -6.26 -0.78
CA SER A 96 -17.26 -7.41 -0.41
C SER A 96 -16.63 -8.72 -0.84
N GLU A 97 -15.87 -8.65 -1.91
CA GLU A 97 -15.07 -9.76 -2.45
C GLU A 97 -13.71 -9.22 -2.90
N VAL A 98 -12.67 -9.97 -2.58
CA VAL A 98 -11.32 -9.79 -3.07
C VAL A 98 -11.13 -10.81 -4.17
N SER A 99 -10.90 -10.33 -5.39
CA SER A 99 -10.58 -11.22 -6.52
C SER A 99 -9.07 -11.29 -6.68
N PHE A 100 -8.52 -12.49 -6.52
CA PHE A 100 -7.11 -12.71 -6.77
C PHE A 100 -6.83 -12.68 -8.28
N VAL A 101 -5.79 -11.95 -8.65
CA VAL A 101 -5.37 -11.77 -10.04
C VAL A 101 -3.90 -12.14 -10.22
N ARG A 102 -3.47 -12.22 -11.47
CA ARG A 102 -2.06 -12.51 -11.77
C ARG A 102 -1.33 -11.31 -12.39
N SER A 103 -1.96 -10.14 -12.35
CA SER A 103 -1.44 -8.92 -12.94
C SER A 103 -0.96 -7.96 -11.86
N LEU A 104 0.32 -7.60 -11.89
CA LEU A 104 0.90 -6.56 -11.04
C LEU A 104 0.22 -5.20 -11.28
N GLU A 105 -0.10 -4.87 -12.54
CA GLU A 105 -0.75 -3.60 -12.87
C GLU A 105 -2.09 -3.44 -12.14
N GLU A 106 -2.91 -4.49 -12.11
CA GLU A 106 -4.19 -4.47 -11.41
C GLU A 106 -4.00 -4.30 -9.89
N ASP A 107 -3.00 -4.96 -9.29
CA ASP A 107 -2.69 -4.77 -7.87
C ASP A 107 -2.20 -3.36 -7.55
N LEU A 108 -1.35 -2.79 -8.38
CA LEU A 108 -0.87 -1.43 -8.17
C LEU A 108 -1.97 -0.38 -8.42
N LYS A 109 -2.87 -0.63 -9.37
CA LYS A 109 -3.99 0.26 -9.71
C LYS A 109 -4.99 0.45 -8.58
N ARG A 110 -5.23 -0.57 -7.73
CA ARG A 110 -6.14 -0.46 -6.59
C ARG A 110 -5.59 0.32 -5.40
N ARG A 111 -4.28 0.66 -5.41
CA ARG A 111 -3.62 1.35 -4.30
C ARG A 111 -4.12 2.79 -4.15
N ASP A 112 -3.88 3.38 -2.98
CA ASP A 112 -4.40 4.70 -2.63
C ASP A 112 -3.70 5.86 -3.34
N PHE A 113 -2.36 5.93 -3.20
CA PHE A 113 -1.56 7.05 -3.72
C PHE A 113 -0.42 6.56 -4.60
N THR A 114 -0.06 7.35 -5.61
CA THR A 114 1.00 7.04 -6.58
C THR A 114 2.33 6.73 -5.92
N VAL A 115 2.68 7.45 -4.86
CA VAL A 115 3.91 7.25 -4.08
C VAL A 115 3.94 5.95 -3.25
N ASN A 116 2.84 5.21 -3.22
CA ASN A 116 2.73 3.88 -2.62
C ASN A 116 2.47 2.77 -3.66
N ALA A 117 2.41 3.14 -4.95
CA ALA A 117 2.10 2.22 -6.06
C ALA A 117 3.35 1.85 -6.86
N PHE A 118 4.47 1.65 -6.17
CA PHE A 118 5.72 1.11 -6.73
C PHE A 118 5.81 -0.39 -6.55
N ALA A 119 6.53 -1.04 -7.46
CA ALA A 119 7.09 -2.36 -7.26
C ALA A 119 8.61 -2.31 -7.48
N LEU A 120 9.35 -3.07 -6.69
CA LEU A 120 10.80 -3.22 -6.79
C LEU A 120 11.11 -4.69 -7.04
N ASP A 121 11.84 -5.00 -8.10
CA ASP A 121 12.22 -6.36 -8.42
C ASP A 121 13.51 -6.82 -7.71
N GLU A 122 13.90 -8.08 -7.92
CA GLU A 122 15.12 -8.68 -7.35
C GLU A 122 16.42 -8.03 -7.83
N THR A 123 16.40 -7.35 -8.97
CA THR A 123 17.57 -6.64 -9.51
C THR A 123 17.74 -5.24 -8.93
N GLY A 124 16.69 -4.74 -8.26
CA GLY A 124 16.61 -3.37 -7.76
C GLY A 124 16.00 -2.40 -8.78
N GLU A 125 15.39 -2.90 -9.85
CA GLU A 125 14.64 -2.08 -10.79
C GLU A 125 13.29 -1.70 -10.23
N ILE A 126 12.93 -0.41 -10.36
CA ILE A 126 11.65 0.13 -9.93
C ILE A 126 10.65 0.06 -11.07
N ILE A 127 9.52 -0.56 -10.82
CA ILE A 127 8.37 -0.56 -11.72
C ILE A 127 7.41 0.54 -11.24
N ASP A 128 7.24 1.59 -12.04
CA ASP A 128 6.40 2.75 -11.78
C ASP A 128 5.38 2.94 -12.89
N LEU A 129 4.19 2.38 -12.73
CA LEU A 129 3.12 2.42 -13.73
C LEU A 129 2.23 3.67 -13.62
N PHE A 130 2.30 4.39 -12.50
CA PHE A 130 1.40 5.50 -12.18
C PHE A 130 2.13 6.82 -11.92
N HIS A 131 3.35 6.96 -12.41
CA HIS A 131 4.17 8.18 -12.31
C HIS A 131 4.48 8.62 -10.86
N GLY A 132 4.54 7.66 -9.96
CA GLY A 132 4.81 7.91 -8.54
C GLY A 132 6.22 8.43 -8.28
N LEU A 133 7.23 8.09 -9.11
CA LEU A 133 8.59 8.63 -9.01
C LEU A 133 8.63 10.13 -9.27
N GLU A 134 7.85 10.62 -10.21
CA GLU A 134 7.71 12.06 -10.49
C GLU A 134 7.04 12.77 -9.31
N ASP A 135 5.94 12.22 -8.81
CA ASP A 135 5.25 12.75 -7.64
C ASP A 135 6.15 12.74 -6.39
N LEU A 136 6.93 11.68 -6.20
CA LEU A 136 7.89 11.57 -5.10
C LEU A 136 8.97 12.67 -5.19
N LYS A 137 9.54 12.89 -6.38
CA LYS A 137 10.53 13.93 -6.65
C LYS A 137 9.96 15.33 -6.42
N ASN A 138 8.72 15.57 -6.82
CA ASN A 138 8.03 16.85 -6.69
C ASN A 138 7.38 17.04 -5.31
N GLN A 139 7.48 16.05 -4.42
CA GLN A 139 6.85 16.04 -3.09
C GLN A 139 5.33 16.25 -3.15
N VAL A 140 4.67 15.54 -4.05
CA VAL A 140 3.23 15.59 -4.29
C VAL A 140 2.59 14.29 -3.83
N LEU A 141 1.45 14.40 -3.17
CA LEU A 141 0.59 13.28 -2.81
C LEU A 141 -0.63 13.29 -3.73
N ARG A 142 -0.67 12.33 -4.65
CA ARG A 142 -1.70 12.16 -5.69
C ARG A 142 -2.34 10.79 -5.55
N ALA A 143 -3.67 10.72 -5.68
CA ALA A 143 -4.39 9.46 -5.76
C ALA A 143 -4.04 8.69 -7.04
N VAL A 144 -4.04 7.36 -6.99
CA VAL A 144 -3.87 6.52 -8.18
C VAL A 144 -5.13 6.61 -9.04
N GLY A 145 -4.98 6.95 -10.32
CA GLY A 145 -6.11 7.08 -11.25
C GLY A 145 -7.01 8.25 -10.91
N VAL A 146 -8.33 8.03 -10.87
CA VAL A 146 -9.32 9.07 -10.59
C VAL A 146 -9.56 9.16 -9.08
N ALA A 147 -9.21 10.28 -8.46
CA ALA A 147 -9.25 10.45 -7.00
C ALA A 147 -10.65 10.19 -6.41
N SER A 148 -11.71 10.68 -7.06
CA SER A 148 -13.08 10.46 -6.60
C SER A 148 -13.48 8.98 -6.60
N GLU A 149 -13.03 8.20 -7.56
CA GLU A 149 -13.25 6.75 -7.60
C GLU A 149 -12.53 6.08 -6.42
N ARG A 150 -11.24 6.40 -6.22
CA ARG A 150 -10.43 5.84 -5.11
C ARG A 150 -11.04 6.08 -3.74
N PHE A 151 -11.58 7.28 -3.49
CA PHE A 151 -12.20 7.62 -2.21
C PHE A 151 -13.63 7.08 -2.06
N ASN A 152 -14.35 6.86 -3.15
CA ASN A 152 -15.63 6.16 -3.13
C ASN A 152 -15.48 4.66 -2.85
N GLU A 153 -14.38 4.03 -3.25
CA GLU A 153 -14.09 2.63 -2.94
C GLU A 153 -13.83 2.42 -1.43
N ASP A 154 -12.90 3.15 -0.85
CA ASP A 154 -12.66 3.16 0.61
C ASP A 154 -12.43 4.60 1.09
N ALA A 155 -13.43 5.16 1.75
CA ALA A 155 -13.38 6.52 2.27
C ALA A 155 -12.28 6.71 3.33
N LEU A 156 -11.78 5.63 3.96
CA LEU A 156 -10.63 5.73 4.88
C LEU A 156 -9.39 6.28 4.17
N ARG A 157 -9.28 6.15 2.86
CA ARG A 157 -8.18 6.71 2.07
C ARG A 157 -8.09 8.24 2.19
N ILE A 158 -9.19 8.93 2.51
CA ILE A 158 -9.21 10.37 2.85
C ILE A 158 -8.36 10.62 4.10
N MET A 159 -8.62 9.89 5.17
CA MET A 159 -7.83 10.01 6.41
C MET A 159 -6.36 9.59 6.19
N ARG A 160 -6.13 8.57 5.38
CA ARG A 160 -4.79 8.15 4.97
C ARG A 160 -4.05 9.26 4.22
N GLY A 161 -4.74 10.03 3.36
CA GLY A 161 -4.18 11.19 2.66
C GLY A 161 -3.65 12.26 3.64
N PHE A 162 -4.44 12.64 4.62
CA PHE A 162 -3.99 13.59 5.66
C PHE A 162 -2.85 13.03 6.51
N ARG A 163 -2.90 11.75 6.85
CA ARG A 163 -1.80 11.07 7.55
C ARG A 163 -0.51 11.05 6.73
N PHE A 164 -0.57 10.71 5.45
CA PHE A 164 0.61 10.73 4.58
C PHE A 164 1.15 12.15 4.39
N LYS A 165 0.29 13.16 4.26
CA LYS A 165 0.72 14.56 4.27
C LYS A 165 1.48 14.90 5.55
N ALA A 166 0.99 14.46 6.70
CA ALA A 166 1.65 14.65 7.99
C ALA A 166 2.96 13.86 8.12
N SER A 167 3.04 12.68 7.52
CA SER A 167 4.23 11.82 7.60
C SER A 167 5.33 12.25 6.64
N LEU A 168 4.97 12.67 5.43
CA LEU A 168 5.91 12.96 4.34
C LEU A 168 6.21 14.46 4.20
N GLY A 169 5.30 15.34 4.66
CA GLY A 169 5.39 16.77 4.42
C GLY A 169 5.04 17.19 2.99
N PHE A 170 4.46 16.29 2.20
CA PHE A 170 4.14 16.50 0.79
C PHE A 170 2.91 17.39 0.62
N LYS A 171 2.80 18.03 -0.54
CA LYS A 171 1.60 18.77 -0.93
C LYS A 171 0.57 17.80 -1.50
N LEU A 172 -0.69 17.98 -1.11
CA LEU A 172 -1.80 17.31 -1.80
C LEU A 172 -1.96 17.90 -3.20
N GLU A 173 -2.07 17.03 -4.19
CA GLU A 173 -2.42 17.42 -5.55
C GLU A 173 -3.86 17.98 -5.57
N SER A 174 -4.12 19.00 -6.41
CA SER A 174 -5.36 19.78 -6.36
C SER A 174 -6.63 18.96 -6.55
N GLU A 175 -6.68 18.08 -7.57
CA GLU A 175 -7.85 17.25 -7.84
C GLU A 175 -8.05 16.20 -6.74
N THR A 176 -6.96 15.65 -6.22
CA THR A 176 -6.97 14.74 -5.07
C THR A 176 -7.56 15.42 -3.84
N PHE A 177 -7.11 16.64 -3.55
CA PHE A 177 -7.60 17.40 -2.38
C PHE A 177 -9.07 17.79 -2.51
N GLU A 178 -9.51 18.26 -3.67
CA GLU A 178 -10.92 18.59 -3.92
C GLU A 178 -11.83 17.34 -3.82
N ALA A 179 -11.37 16.19 -4.31
CA ALA A 179 -12.08 14.94 -4.13
C ALA A 179 -12.17 14.54 -2.64
N MET A 180 -11.08 14.70 -1.87
CA MET A 180 -11.09 14.46 -0.42
C MET A 180 -12.13 15.34 0.29
N LYS A 181 -12.16 16.65 -0.01
CA LYS A 181 -13.13 17.60 0.57
C LYS A 181 -14.56 17.21 0.23
N THR A 182 -14.84 16.96 -1.03
CA THR A 182 -16.18 16.61 -1.51
C THR A 182 -16.71 15.32 -0.89
N LEU A 183 -15.82 14.33 -0.67
CA LEU A 183 -16.19 13.00 -0.20
C LEU A 183 -15.97 12.80 1.31
N THR A 184 -15.54 13.82 2.03
CA THR A 184 -15.40 13.79 3.51
C THR A 184 -16.66 13.26 4.23
N PRO A 185 -17.91 13.56 3.82
CA PRO A 185 -19.09 13.00 4.47
C PRO A 185 -19.14 11.46 4.47
N LEU A 186 -18.46 10.79 3.54
CA LEU A 186 -18.39 9.33 3.53
C LEU A 186 -17.63 8.74 4.73
N LEU A 187 -16.81 9.54 5.43
CA LEU A 187 -16.13 9.10 6.64
C LEU A 187 -17.10 8.71 7.76
N GLU A 188 -18.32 9.22 7.76
CA GLU A 188 -19.38 8.81 8.70
C GLU A 188 -19.74 7.32 8.57
N LYS A 189 -19.46 6.71 7.42
CA LYS A 189 -19.69 5.28 7.16
C LYS A 189 -18.52 4.39 7.60
N ILE A 190 -17.38 4.98 7.94
CA ILE A 190 -16.19 4.27 8.41
C ILE A 190 -16.27 4.12 9.93
N SER A 191 -15.86 2.95 10.45
CA SER A 191 -15.85 2.76 11.89
C SER A 191 -14.88 3.73 12.59
N VAL A 192 -15.27 4.17 13.77
CA VAL A 192 -14.50 5.13 14.57
C VAL A 192 -13.09 4.62 14.85
N GLU A 193 -12.93 3.31 15.08
CA GLU A 193 -11.65 2.68 15.36
C GLU A 193 -10.69 2.82 14.18
N ARG A 194 -11.15 2.56 12.95
CA ARG A 194 -10.32 2.71 11.74
C ARG A 194 -9.91 4.16 11.53
N THR A 195 -10.86 5.10 11.67
CA THR A 195 -10.59 6.53 11.54
C THR A 195 -9.64 7.01 12.63
N PHE A 196 -9.83 6.55 13.86
CA PHE A 196 -8.98 6.91 15.00
C PHE A 196 -7.53 6.44 14.82
N VAL A 197 -7.31 5.24 14.30
CA VAL A 197 -5.94 4.73 14.04
C VAL A 197 -5.20 5.64 13.06
N GLU A 198 -5.84 6.07 11.98
CA GLU A 198 -5.21 6.99 11.02
C GLU A 198 -4.97 8.38 11.64
N PHE A 199 -5.95 8.89 12.40
CA PHE A 199 -5.82 10.17 13.11
C PHE A 199 -4.70 10.13 14.16
N TYR A 200 -4.61 9.05 14.95
CA TYR A 200 -3.55 8.87 15.93
C TYR A 200 -2.16 8.85 15.28
N LYS A 201 -2.00 8.10 14.17
CA LYS A 201 -0.75 8.08 13.38
C LYS A 201 -0.42 9.47 12.81
N LEU A 202 -1.42 10.24 12.40
CA LEU A 202 -1.23 11.63 11.94
C LEU A 202 -0.64 12.50 13.04
N LEU A 203 -1.19 12.44 14.24
CA LEU A 203 -0.73 13.24 15.38
C LEU A 203 0.70 12.91 15.81
N LEU A 204 1.16 11.68 15.60
CA LEU A 204 2.54 11.25 15.89
C LEU A 204 3.53 11.57 14.76
N ALA A 205 3.05 12.02 13.61
CA ALA A 205 3.87 12.26 12.43
C ALA A 205 4.69 13.57 12.55
N PRO A 206 5.87 13.66 11.88
CA PRO A 206 6.76 14.84 11.96
C PRO A 206 6.09 16.15 11.56
N PHE A 207 5.21 16.12 10.57
CA PHE A 207 4.50 17.30 10.04
C PHE A 207 3.02 17.32 10.45
N TRP A 208 2.69 16.82 11.66
CA TRP A 208 1.32 16.67 12.12
C TRP A 208 0.50 17.97 12.05
N ARG A 209 1.11 19.14 12.34
CA ARG A 209 0.42 20.44 12.27
C ARG A 209 -0.07 20.75 10.86
N VAL A 210 0.75 20.44 9.84
CA VAL A 210 0.40 20.67 8.44
C VAL A 210 -0.71 19.70 8.00
N GLY A 211 -0.65 18.45 8.42
CA GLY A 211 -1.70 17.47 8.17
C GLY A 211 -3.02 17.87 8.83
N LEU A 212 -2.99 18.26 10.09
CA LEU A 212 -4.17 18.67 10.84
C LEU A 212 -4.80 19.97 10.27
N ALA A 213 -3.98 20.97 9.90
CA ALA A 213 -4.48 22.20 9.28
C ALA A 213 -5.28 21.92 8.02
N SER A 214 -4.80 21.00 7.17
CA SER A 214 -5.51 20.61 5.93
C SER A 214 -6.81 19.84 6.15
N MET A 215 -7.05 19.31 7.34
CA MET A 215 -8.35 18.70 7.68
C MET A 215 -9.42 19.75 7.99
N ILE A 216 -9.03 20.99 8.26
CA ILE A 216 -9.92 22.09 8.66
C ILE A 216 -10.26 22.98 7.44
N GLU A 217 -9.42 22.95 6.40
CA GLU A 217 -9.64 23.66 5.12
C GLU A 217 -10.76 23.02 4.30
#